data_c105a6eff8c3e69fc957b7006a8288fe
#
_entry.id   c105a6eff8c3e69fc957b7006a8288fe
#
_cell.length_a   1.000
_cell.length_b   1.000
_cell.length_c   1.000
_cell.angle_alpha   90.00
_cell.angle_beta   90.00
_cell.angle_gamma   90.00
#
_symmetry.space_group_name_H-M   'P 1'
#
loop_
_entity.id
_entity.type
_entity.pdbx_description
1 polymer ?
#
loop_
_entity_poly.entity_id
_entity_poly.type
_entity_poly.pdbx_seq_one_letter_code
_entity_poly.pdbx_strand_id
1 'polypeptide(L)'
;MNKCIKKNLVSILSLIFVIIVLIYVFTYKINKESFTNVEISSKEDLYSLLSKDDVAIVKFYVNYCGWCKKLAPTWNEFEKEYHNKTINGKKIMVLSVDCEKHPDMCRLFKIRGYPTILIIKKNETIEYNDERTVAALKNVVTNVCRS
;
A
#
# COMPACT_ATOMS: atom_id res chain seq x y z
N MET A 1 40.25 19.58 34.37
CA MET A 1 39.43 18.52 33.76
C MET A 1 40.35 17.68 32.92
N ASN A 2 40.64 16.46 33.35
CA ASN A 2 41.75 15.64 32.87
C ASN A 2 41.59 15.24 31.37
N LYS A 3 42.71 15.33 30.63
CA LYS A 3 42.82 14.99 29.21
C LYS A 3 42.29 13.57 28.88
N CYS A 4 42.35 12.66 29.83
CA CYS A 4 41.81 11.29 29.74
C CYS A 4 40.29 11.24 29.73
N ILE A 5 39.61 12.09 30.55
CA ILE A 5 38.13 12.15 30.63
C ILE A 5 37.55 12.72 29.32
N LYS A 6 38.19 13.72 28.70
CA LYS A 6 37.76 14.27 27.40
C LYS A 6 37.88 13.23 26.27
N LYS A 7 38.94 12.40 26.27
CA LYS A 7 39.15 11.37 25.24
C LYS A 7 38.11 10.27 25.31
N ASN A 8 37.74 9.85 26.53
CA ASN A 8 36.68 8.86 26.75
C ASN A 8 35.29 9.42 26.41
N LEU A 9 35.02 10.69 26.72
CA LEU A 9 33.74 11.33 26.39
C LEU A 9 33.53 11.44 24.88
N VAL A 10 34.55 11.83 24.11
CA VAL A 10 34.49 11.88 22.64
C VAL A 10 34.25 10.49 22.05
N SER A 11 34.91 9.46 22.58
CA SER A 11 34.70 8.08 22.13
C SER A 11 33.28 7.58 22.41
N ILE A 12 32.73 7.89 23.60
CA ILE A 12 31.34 7.54 23.96
C ILE A 12 30.33 8.25 23.06
N LEU A 13 30.52 9.55 22.80
CA LEU A 13 29.66 10.33 21.91
C LEU A 13 29.68 9.79 20.47
N SER A 14 30.88 9.39 19.98
CA SER A 14 31.02 8.76 18.67
C SER A 14 30.27 7.43 18.58
N LEU A 15 30.34 6.59 19.61
CA LEU A 15 29.59 5.32 19.67
C LEU A 15 28.07 5.56 19.68
N ILE A 16 27.61 6.50 20.48
CA ILE A 16 26.17 6.86 20.52
C ILE A 16 25.69 7.36 19.17
N PHE A 17 26.46 8.20 18.48
CA PHE A 17 26.11 8.68 17.14
C PHE A 17 26.00 7.53 16.13
N VAL A 18 26.96 6.58 16.13
CA VAL A 18 26.90 5.40 15.27
C VAL A 18 25.66 4.56 15.55
N ILE A 19 25.32 4.33 16.82
CA ILE A 19 24.11 3.59 17.22
C ILE A 19 22.84 4.29 16.72
N ILE A 20 22.75 5.61 16.88
CA ILE A 20 21.60 6.39 16.38
C ILE A 20 21.45 6.27 14.85
N VAL A 21 22.57 6.36 14.12
CA VAL A 21 22.57 6.20 12.66
C VAL A 21 22.14 4.78 12.27
N LEU A 22 22.61 3.76 12.95
CA LEU A 22 22.22 2.37 12.70
C LEU A 22 20.73 2.16 12.98
N ILE A 23 20.20 2.69 14.09
CA ILE A 23 18.78 2.64 14.42
C ILE A 23 17.96 3.37 13.33
N TYR A 24 18.41 4.56 12.91
CA TYR A 24 17.75 5.32 11.86
C TYR A 24 17.72 4.56 10.52
N VAL A 25 18.85 3.99 10.10
CA VAL A 25 18.94 3.19 8.87
C VAL A 25 18.07 1.94 8.99
N PHE A 26 18.09 1.28 10.16
CA PHE A 26 17.28 0.09 10.41
C PHE A 26 15.77 0.40 10.40
N THR A 27 15.34 1.46 11.06
CA THR A 27 13.93 1.90 11.05
C THR A 27 13.51 2.39 9.67
N TYR A 28 14.39 3.09 8.94
CA TYR A 28 14.14 3.51 7.56
C TYR A 28 13.98 2.29 6.63
N LYS A 29 14.82 1.26 6.80
CA LYS A 29 14.74 0.02 6.03
C LYS A 29 13.46 -0.76 6.35
N ILE A 30 13.10 -0.89 7.63
CA ILE A 30 11.84 -1.53 8.04
C ILE A 30 10.63 -0.77 7.47
N ASN A 31 10.60 0.56 7.53
CA ASN A 31 9.52 1.35 6.94
C ASN A 31 9.46 1.24 5.42
N LYS A 32 10.58 0.97 4.75
CA LYS A 32 10.62 0.75 3.30
C LYS A 32 10.19 -0.67 2.92
N GLU A 33 10.50 -1.67 3.74
CA GLU A 33 10.12 -3.08 3.53
C GLU A 33 8.68 -3.38 3.97
N SER A 34 8.04 -2.47 4.75
CA SER A 34 6.62 -2.59 5.15
C SER A 34 5.62 -2.30 4.00
N PHE A 35 6.10 -1.90 2.82
CA PHE A 35 5.37 -2.09 1.59
C PHE A 35 5.54 -3.56 1.15
N THR A 36 4.99 -4.49 1.91
CA THR A 36 4.75 -5.83 1.41
C THR A 36 3.77 -5.67 0.26
N ASN A 37 4.28 -5.78 -0.97
CA ASN A 37 3.46 -6.19 -2.09
C ASN A 37 2.82 -7.51 -1.65
N VAL A 38 1.61 -7.44 -1.11
CA VAL A 38 0.80 -8.64 -0.91
C VAL A 38 0.51 -9.11 -2.33
N GLU A 39 1.30 -10.08 -2.79
CA GLU A 39 1.13 -10.67 -4.10
C GLU A 39 -0.12 -11.53 -4.03
N ILE A 40 -1.23 -10.96 -4.49
CA ILE A 40 -2.51 -11.64 -4.54
C ILE A 40 -2.50 -12.45 -5.82
N SER A 41 -2.38 -13.76 -5.69
CA SER A 41 -2.30 -14.70 -6.81
C SER A 41 -3.64 -15.37 -7.12
N SER A 42 -4.59 -15.36 -6.17
CA SER A 42 -5.90 -15.98 -6.33
C SER A 42 -7.03 -15.14 -5.72
N LYS A 43 -8.26 -15.44 -6.08
CA LYS A 43 -9.46 -14.84 -5.49
C LYS A 43 -9.60 -15.24 -4.03
N GLU A 44 -9.27 -16.48 -3.73
CA GLU A 44 -9.27 -17.06 -2.40
C GLU A 44 -8.29 -16.31 -1.48
N ASP A 45 -7.09 -15.99 -1.98
CA ASP A 45 -6.12 -15.17 -1.25
C ASP A 45 -6.70 -13.80 -0.92
N LEU A 46 -7.30 -13.12 -1.90
CA LEU A 46 -7.93 -11.82 -1.70
C LEU A 46 -9.05 -11.88 -0.65
N TYR A 47 -9.96 -12.85 -0.77
CA TYR A 47 -11.08 -12.97 0.16
C TYR A 47 -10.66 -13.47 1.55
N SER A 48 -9.56 -14.23 1.67
CA SER A 48 -9.01 -14.64 2.97
C SER A 48 -8.45 -13.48 3.77
N LEU A 49 -8.00 -12.42 3.07
CA LEU A 49 -7.49 -11.19 3.68
C LEU A 49 -8.62 -10.27 4.19
N LEU A 50 -9.86 -10.47 3.71
CA LEU A 50 -10.99 -9.62 4.03
C LEU A 50 -11.89 -10.25 5.09
N SER A 51 -12.06 -9.57 6.21
CA SER A 51 -13.15 -9.84 7.16
C SER A 51 -14.49 -9.39 6.56
N LYS A 52 -15.60 -9.66 7.27
CA LYS A 52 -16.96 -9.42 6.75
C LYS A 52 -17.19 -7.97 6.29
N ASP A 53 -16.62 -7.02 7.02
CA ASP A 53 -16.87 -5.58 6.81
C ASP A 53 -15.69 -4.86 6.16
N ASP A 54 -14.59 -5.57 5.88
CA ASP A 54 -13.40 -5.00 5.26
C ASP A 54 -13.62 -4.67 3.78
N VAL A 55 -12.84 -3.73 3.27
CA VAL A 55 -12.91 -3.24 1.90
C VAL A 55 -11.54 -3.32 1.24
N ALA A 56 -11.44 -3.97 0.08
CA ALA A 56 -10.27 -3.89 -0.77
C ALA A 56 -10.54 -2.94 -1.94
N ILE A 57 -9.61 -2.04 -2.20
CA ILE A 57 -9.58 -1.20 -3.39
C ILE A 57 -8.41 -1.69 -4.22
N VAL A 58 -8.69 -2.33 -5.34
CA VAL A 58 -7.73 -3.10 -6.12
C VAL A 58 -7.54 -2.49 -7.50
N LYS A 59 -6.30 -2.11 -7.82
CA LYS A 59 -5.90 -1.67 -9.15
C LYS A 59 -5.39 -2.86 -9.96
N PHE A 60 -5.97 -3.08 -11.12
CA PHE A 60 -5.49 -4.04 -12.13
C PHE A 60 -4.73 -3.29 -13.22
N TYR A 61 -3.51 -3.70 -13.52
CA TYR A 61 -2.64 -2.98 -14.44
C TYR A 61 -1.71 -3.92 -15.23
N VAL A 62 -1.05 -3.37 -16.24
CA VAL A 62 0.08 -3.98 -16.94
C VAL A 62 1.20 -2.95 -17.10
N ASN A 63 2.45 -3.40 -17.17
CA ASN A 63 3.61 -2.52 -17.14
C ASN A 63 3.81 -1.68 -18.42
N TYR A 64 3.35 -2.16 -19.57
CA TYR A 64 3.43 -1.42 -20.83
C TYR A 64 2.32 -0.38 -21.04
N CYS A 65 1.30 -0.33 -20.15
CA CYS A 65 0.18 0.59 -20.29
C CYS A 65 0.56 2.03 -19.90
N GLY A 66 0.45 2.97 -20.83
CA GLY A 66 0.74 4.39 -20.59
C GLY A 66 -0.17 5.03 -19.54
N TRP A 67 -1.47 4.69 -19.54
CA TRP A 67 -2.42 5.19 -18.55
C TRP A 67 -2.15 4.63 -17.14
N CYS A 68 -1.64 3.40 -17.05
CA CYS A 68 -1.22 2.82 -15.78
C CYS A 68 0.00 3.57 -15.20
N LYS A 69 0.97 3.90 -16.06
CA LYS A 69 2.13 4.71 -15.66
C LYS A 69 1.72 6.11 -15.19
N LYS A 70 0.74 6.72 -15.87
CA LYS A 70 0.22 8.05 -15.48
C LYS A 70 -0.52 8.00 -14.13
N LEU A 71 -1.23 6.92 -13.84
CA LEU A 71 -1.92 6.73 -12.56
C LEU A 71 -0.97 6.40 -11.41
N ALA A 72 0.18 5.81 -11.67
CA ALA A 72 1.08 5.26 -10.64
C ALA A 72 1.42 6.25 -9.50
N PRO A 73 1.82 7.50 -9.73
CA PRO A 73 2.12 8.42 -8.64
C PRO A 73 0.92 8.69 -7.73
N THR A 74 -0.26 8.93 -8.30
CA THR A 74 -1.53 9.13 -7.56
C THR A 74 -1.89 7.89 -6.76
N TRP A 75 -1.76 6.71 -7.37
CA TRP A 75 -2.04 5.44 -6.71
C TRP A 75 -1.10 5.16 -5.54
N ASN A 76 0.20 5.38 -5.72
CA ASN A 76 1.20 5.16 -4.67
C ASN A 76 0.97 6.09 -3.46
N GLU A 77 0.57 7.34 -3.68
CA GLU A 77 0.19 8.26 -2.60
C GLU A 77 -1.05 7.76 -1.86
N PHE A 78 -2.07 7.36 -2.59
CA PHE A 78 -3.30 6.82 -2.03
C PHE A 78 -3.05 5.51 -1.24
N GLU A 79 -2.29 4.58 -1.80
CA GLU A 79 -1.91 3.33 -1.16
C GLU A 79 -1.13 3.58 0.13
N LYS A 80 -0.13 4.45 0.10
CA LYS A 80 0.66 4.84 1.28
C LYS A 80 -0.22 5.41 2.41
N GLU A 81 -1.26 6.15 2.05
CA GLU A 81 -2.12 6.80 3.03
C GLU A 81 -3.18 5.84 3.59
N TYR A 82 -3.73 4.91 2.79
CA TYR A 82 -4.92 4.14 3.16
C TYR A 82 -4.70 2.64 3.34
N HIS A 83 -3.63 2.07 2.80
CA HIS A 83 -3.39 0.63 2.94
C HIS A 83 -3.26 0.22 4.42
N ASN A 84 -4.01 -0.81 4.81
CA ASN A 84 -4.11 -1.33 6.18
C ASN A 84 -4.66 -0.36 7.23
N LYS A 85 -5.26 0.77 6.85
CA LYS A 85 -5.97 1.64 7.80
C LYS A 85 -7.33 1.08 8.16
N THR A 86 -7.71 1.30 9.41
CA THR A 86 -9.06 1.03 9.90
C THR A 86 -9.83 2.35 10.00
N ILE A 87 -10.96 2.44 9.31
CA ILE A 87 -11.83 3.62 9.28
C ILE A 87 -13.25 3.16 9.59
N ASN A 88 -13.85 3.72 10.64
CA ASN A 88 -15.17 3.33 11.13
C ASN A 88 -15.30 1.80 11.37
N GLY A 89 -14.26 1.18 11.90
CA GLY A 89 -14.23 -0.26 12.19
C GLY A 89 -13.97 -1.17 10.98
N LYS A 90 -13.87 -0.63 9.76
CA LYS A 90 -13.57 -1.37 8.54
C LYS A 90 -12.10 -1.22 8.15
N LYS A 91 -11.42 -2.31 7.88
CA LYS A 91 -10.05 -2.30 7.37
C LYS A 91 -10.07 -2.00 5.88
N ILE A 92 -9.26 -1.04 5.45
CA ILE A 92 -9.08 -0.66 4.05
C ILE A 92 -7.80 -1.29 3.52
N MET A 93 -7.93 -2.08 2.48
CA MET A 93 -6.80 -2.68 1.79
C MET A 93 -6.67 -2.07 0.40
N VAL A 94 -5.58 -1.36 0.14
CA VAL A 94 -5.28 -0.83 -1.19
C VAL A 94 -4.24 -1.73 -1.82
N LEU A 95 -4.58 -2.35 -2.95
CA LEU A 95 -3.84 -3.46 -3.54
C LEU A 95 -3.62 -3.24 -5.03
N SER A 96 -2.57 -3.84 -5.58
CA SER A 96 -2.27 -3.78 -7.01
C SER A 96 -2.07 -5.18 -7.56
N VAL A 97 -2.70 -5.50 -8.70
CA VAL A 97 -2.57 -6.77 -9.40
C VAL A 97 -1.96 -6.53 -10.78
N ASP A 98 -0.79 -7.10 -11.00
CA ASP A 98 -0.12 -7.11 -12.30
C ASP A 98 -0.72 -8.23 -13.17
N CYS A 99 -1.48 -7.84 -14.19
CA CYS A 99 -2.15 -8.79 -15.07
C CYS A 99 -1.21 -9.54 -16.03
N GLU A 100 0.04 -9.11 -16.17
CA GLU A 100 1.05 -9.88 -16.89
C GLU A 100 1.54 -11.06 -16.05
N LYS A 101 1.64 -10.87 -14.72
CA LYS A 101 2.04 -11.93 -13.78
C LYS A 101 0.86 -12.82 -13.35
N HIS A 102 -0.32 -12.22 -13.19
CA HIS A 102 -1.52 -12.89 -12.67
C HIS A 102 -2.70 -12.79 -13.66
N PRO A 103 -2.58 -13.36 -14.88
CA PRO A 103 -3.62 -13.27 -15.90
C PRO A 103 -4.93 -13.95 -15.49
N ASP A 104 -4.86 -14.97 -14.64
CA ASP A 104 -6.04 -15.69 -14.15
C ASP A 104 -6.90 -14.82 -13.24
N MET A 105 -6.28 -14.01 -12.37
CA MET A 105 -6.98 -13.01 -11.56
C MET A 105 -7.72 -12.01 -12.43
N CYS A 106 -7.08 -11.52 -13.47
CA CYS A 106 -7.66 -10.52 -14.36
C CYS A 106 -8.82 -11.10 -15.19
N ARG A 107 -8.74 -12.36 -15.59
CA ARG A 107 -9.86 -13.10 -16.23
C ARG A 107 -11.03 -13.29 -15.26
N LEU A 108 -10.75 -13.69 -14.02
CA LEU A 108 -11.73 -13.96 -12.98
C LEU A 108 -12.56 -12.72 -12.64
N PHE A 109 -11.89 -11.55 -12.55
CA PHE A 109 -12.55 -10.25 -12.35
C PHE A 109 -13.03 -9.62 -13.66
N LYS A 110 -12.95 -10.32 -14.80
CA LYS A 110 -13.40 -9.87 -16.12
C LYS A 110 -12.83 -8.52 -16.53
N ILE A 111 -11.53 -8.28 -16.21
CA ILE A 111 -10.85 -7.03 -16.55
C ILE A 111 -10.72 -6.91 -18.07
N ARG A 112 -11.29 -5.83 -18.64
CA ARG A 112 -11.34 -5.59 -20.09
C ARG A 112 -10.38 -4.51 -20.57
N GLY A 113 -9.81 -3.73 -19.64
CA GLY A 113 -8.91 -2.63 -19.96
C GLY A 113 -8.03 -2.24 -18.78
N TYR A 114 -7.02 -1.42 -19.03
CA TYR A 114 -6.06 -1.01 -18.00
C TYR A 114 -5.85 0.52 -17.98
N PRO A 115 -5.73 1.12 -16.79
CA PRO A 115 -5.96 0.49 -15.48
C PRO A 115 -7.46 0.36 -15.17
N THR A 116 -7.86 -0.73 -14.54
CA THR A 116 -9.19 -0.89 -13.93
C THR A 116 -9.03 -0.87 -12.42
N ILE A 117 -9.91 -0.18 -11.71
CA ILE A 117 -9.95 -0.13 -10.25
C ILE A 117 -11.26 -0.75 -9.80
N LEU A 118 -11.18 -1.75 -8.91
CA LEU A 118 -12.35 -2.39 -8.31
C LEU A 118 -12.39 -2.10 -6.81
N ILE A 119 -13.59 -1.84 -6.31
CA ILE A 119 -13.91 -1.80 -4.88
C ILE A 119 -14.55 -3.14 -4.55
N ILE A 120 -13.88 -3.93 -3.71
CA ILE A 120 -14.28 -5.31 -3.40
C ILE A 120 -14.61 -5.39 -1.92
N LYS A 121 -15.84 -5.79 -1.63
CA LYS A 121 -16.34 -6.20 -0.32
C LYS A 121 -16.63 -7.71 -0.37
N LYS A 122 -16.88 -8.33 0.77
CA LYS A 122 -17.09 -9.79 0.84
C LYS A 122 -18.13 -10.33 -0.15
N ASN A 123 -19.20 -9.57 -0.40
CA ASN A 123 -20.32 -10.01 -1.25
C ASN A 123 -20.58 -9.08 -2.44
N GLU A 124 -19.73 -8.09 -2.68
CA GLU A 124 -19.96 -7.06 -3.69
C GLU A 124 -18.65 -6.65 -4.36
N THR A 125 -18.69 -6.48 -5.67
CA THR A 125 -17.58 -5.92 -6.46
C THR A 125 -18.13 -4.82 -7.34
N ILE A 126 -17.58 -3.61 -7.17
CA ILE A 126 -18.00 -2.41 -7.90
C ILE A 126 -16.80 -1.88 -8.68
N GLU A 127 -16.97 -1.60 -9.96
CA GLU A 127 -15.96 -0.91 -10.75
C GLU A 127 -15.98 0.58 -10.48
N TYR A 128 -14.80 1.15 -10.18
CA TYR A 128 -14.64 2.57 -9.95
C TYR A 128 -14.38 3.30 -11.27
N ASN A 129 -15.32 4.15 -11.67
CA ASN A 129 -15.30 4.85 -12.95
C ASN A 129 -15.18 6.38 -12.82
N ASP A 130 -14.98 6.90 -11.61
CA ASP A 130 -14.81 8.33 -11.36
C ASP A 130 -13.39 8.82 -11.62
N GLU A 131 -13.13 10.10 -11.30
CA GLU A 131 -11.84 10.73 -11.45
C GLU A 131 -10.73 9.99 -10.69
N ARG A 132 -9.59 9.85 -11.34
CA ARG A 132 -8.41 9.15 -10.78
C ARG A 132 -7.45 10.13 -10.11
N THR A 133 -8.00 11.04 -9.30
CA THR A 133 -7.24 11.96 -8.43
C THR A 133 -7.16 11.39 -7.01
N VAL A 134 -6.15 11.83 -6.25
CA VAL A 134 -6.03 11.42 -4.83
C VAL A 134 -7.29 11.80 -4.06
N ALA A 135 -7.84 13.01 -4.30
CA ALA A 135 -9.05 13.50 -3.63
C ALA A 135 -10.28 12.62 -3.95
N ALA A 136 -10.47 12.24 -5.22
CA ALA A 136 -11.58 11.39 -5.61
C ALA A 136 -11.47 9.97 -5.01
N LEU A 137 -10.26 9.39 -5.00
CA LEU A 137 -10.01 8.10 -4.36
C LEU A 137 -10.25 8.15 -2.83
N LYS A 138 -9.90 9.25 -2.16
CA LYS A 138 -10.21 9.48 -0.74
C LYS A 138 -11.71 9.51 -0.48
N ASN A 139 -12.48 10.13 -1.36
CA ASN A 139 -13.94 10.16 -1.25
C ASN A 139 -14.55 8.76 -1.33
N VAL A 140 -13.98 7.87 -2.15
CA VAL A 140 -14.41 6.45 -2.20
C VAL A 140 -14.29 5.81 -0.82
N VAL A 141 -13.14 5.95 -0.17
CA VAL A 141 -12.92 5.39 1.19
C VAL A 141 -13.95 5.92 2.17
N THR A 142 -14.21 7.22 2.13
CA THR A 142 -15.21 7.84 3.02
C THR A 142 -16.61 7.27 2.77
N ASN A 143 -17.00 7.10 1.52
CA ASN A 143 -18.33 6.60 1.14
C ASN A 143 -18.51 5.13 1.51
N VAL A 144 -17.52 4.26 1.21
CA VAL A 144 -17.63 2.83 1.52
C VAL A 144 -17.54 2.52 3.02
N CYS A 145 -16.96 3.43 3.81
CA CYS A 145 -16.90 3.29 5.26
C CYS A 145 -18.14 3.82 5.98
N ARG A 146 -18.97 4.65 5.32
CA ARG A 146 -20.22 5.18 5.90
C ARG A 146 -21.40 4.20 5.73
N SER A 147 -21.36 3.36 4.73
CA SER A 147 -22.34 2.29 4.48
C SER A 147 -22.01 1.05 5.30
#